data_ec32bef4289ccad2f28f05e035d21b4e
#
_entry.id   ec32bef4289ccad2f28f05e035d21b4e
#
_cell.length_a   1.000
_cell.length_b   1.000
_cell.length_c   1.000
_cell.angle_alpha   90.00
_cell.angle_beta   90.00
_cell.angle_gamma   90.00
#
_symmetry.space_group_name_H-M   'P 1'
#
loop_
_entity.id
_entity.type
_entity.pdbx_description
1 polymer ?
#
loop_
_entity_poly.entity_id
_entity_poly.type
_entity_poly.pdbx_seq_one_letter_code
_entity_poly.pdbx_strand_id
1 'polypeptide(L)'
;SSGAYKILGMVHAETSTGVKNPIQDLGPPARRAGALFIVDAVTSLGGLEMRADEWGIDALYSCSQKCIGCPAGLSPVTFSEGAMKKAAGRSAPVPNYYLDMNLLMKYWDGSPRAYHHTAPANMYFGLYQALQLIREEGLEAVRKRHREAHEHLVAGLEGMGLSMLVEKPHRLPMLNTVLIPEGVDDAAVRKELRAVHKIEIGSGLGALAGK
;
A
#
# COMPACT_ATOMS: atom_id res chain seq x y z
N SER A 1 -33.71 4.73 0.25
CA SER A 1 -33.36 3.73 1.25
C SER A 1 -31.93 3.98 1.66
N SER A 2 -31.70 4.42 2.89
CA SER A 2 -30.37 4.49 3.49
C SER A 2 -29.90 3.05 3.76
N GLY A 3 -29.37 2.39 2.73
CA GLY A 3 -28.70 1.12 2.92
C GLY A 3 -27.53 1.37 3.87
N ALA A 4 -27.56 0.73 5.05
CA ALA A 4 -26.46 0.84 5.99
C ALA A 4 -25.24 0.17 5.36
N TYR A 5 -24.25 0.96 4.96
CA TYR A 5 -22.97 0.45 4.51
C TYR A 5 -22.30 -0.28 5.68
N LYS A 6 -21.79 -1.48 5.43
CA LYS A 6 -21.10 -2.29 6.43
C LYS A 6 -19.58 -2.11 6.41
N ILE A 7 -19.07 -1.65 5.28
CA ILE A 7 -17.64 -1.47 5.03
C ILE A 7 -17.43 -0.17 4.25
N LEU A 8 -16.46 0.62 4.67
CA LEU A 8 -15.82 1.68 3.91
C LEU A 8 -14.41 1.21 3.54
N GLY A 9 -14.15 0.97 2.25
CA GLY A 9 -12.82 0.60 1.76
C GLY A 9 -12.13 1.78 1.09
N MET A 10 -10.87 2.04 1.42
CA MET A 10 -10.06 3.09 0.79
C MET A 10 -8.65 2.60 0.49
N VAL A 11 -8.16 2.97 -0.69
CA VAL A 11 -6.74 2.83 -1.05
C VAL A 11 -5.99 4.08 -0.58
N HIS A 12 -4.95 3.94 0.24
CA HIS A 12 -4.16 5.09 0.70
C HIS A 12 -3.23 5.63 -0.40
N ALA A 13 -2.58 4.74 -1.12
CA ALA A 13 -1.67 5.07 -2.22
C ALA A 13 -2.04 4.30 -3.47
N GLU A 14 -2.65 4.99 -4.45
CA GLU A 14 -3.10 4.37 -5.69
C GLU A 14 -1.92 4.23 -6.67
N THR A 15 -1.47 3.00 -6.86
CA THR A 15 -0.29 2.67 -7.66
C THR A 15 -0.46 2.98 -9.14
N SER A 16 -1.66 2.83 -9.67
CA SER A 16 -1.92 3.05 -11.12
C SER A 16 -1.83 4.51 -11.54
N THR A 17 -2.03 5.43 -10.60
CA THR A 17 -2.06 6.87 -10.88
C THR A 17 -0.99 7.68 -10.16
N GLY A 18 -0.45 7.18 -9.06
CA GLY A 18 0.45 7.94 -8.18
C GLY A 18 -0.29 8.87 -7.20
N VAL A 19 -1.58 8.65 -6.97
CA VAL A 19 -2.41 9.49 -6.07
C VAL A 19 -2.31 9.01 -4.63
N LYS A 20 -2.05 9.95 -3.72
CA LYS A 20 -2.23 9.78 -2.28
C LYS A 20 -3.64 10.23 -1.89
N ASN A 21 -4.46 9.32 -1.38
CA ASN A 21 -5.79 9.62 -0.87
C ASN A 21 -5.74 10.08 0.61
N PRO A 22 -6.52 11.10 0.98
CA PRO A 22 -6.65 11.52 2.37
C PRO A 22 -7.53 10.51 3.12
N ILE A 23 -6.95 9.74 4.03
CA ILE A 23 -7.66 8.70 4.79
C ILE A 23 -7.77 9.01 6.28
N GLN A 24 -7.05 10.01 6.78
CA GLN A 24 -6.87 10.28 8.20
C GLN A 24 -8.18 10.55 8.94
N ASP A 25 -9.13 11.21 8.28
CA ASP A 25 -10.39 11.67 8.88
C ASP A 25 -11.59 10.77 8.57
N LEU A 26 -11.37 9.60 7.93
CA LEU A 26 -12.45 8.72 7.47
C LEU A 26 -12.95 7.73 8.52
N GLY A 27 -12.15 7.40 9.52
CA GLY A 27 -12.53 6.47 10.59
C GLY A 27 -13.75 6.93 11.40
N PRO A 28 -13.78 8.18 11.92
CA PRO A 28 -14.91 8.66 12.68
C PRO A 28 -16.27 8.63 11.92
N PRO A 29 -16.37 9.11 10.66
CA PRO A 29 -17.61 8.98 9.89
C PRO A 29 -17.98 7.52 9.59
N ALA A 30 -17.02 6.63 9.30
CA ALA A 30 -17.30 5.21 9.11
C ALA A 30 -17.91 4.60 10.37
N ARG A 31 -17.33 4.88 11.53
CA ARG A 31 -17.84 4.40 12.83
C ARG A 31 -19.25 4.92 13.13
N ARG A 32 -19.54 6.21 12.86
CA ARG A 32 -20.90 6.77 13.02
C ARG A 32 -21.92 6.07 12.10
N ALA A 33 -21.49 5.64 10.92
CA ALA A 33 -22.34 4.87 9.99
C ALA A 33 -22.45 3.38 10.35
N GLY A 34 -21.78 2.90 11.41
CA GLY A 34 -21.75 1.47 11.78
C GLY A 34 -20.92 0.60 10.81
N ALA A 35 -20.10 1.23 9.95
CA ALA A 35 -19.24 0.55 8.99
C ALA A 35 -17.85 0.31 9.56
N LEU A 36 -17.21 -0.80 9.14
CA LEU A 36 -15.78 -1.02 9.34
C LEU A 36 -14.99 -0.22 8.31
N PHE A 37 -13.94 0.45 8.74
CA PHE A 37 -13.01 1.16 7.87
C PHE A 37 -11.82 0.29 7.50
N ILE A 38 -11.68 -0.06 6.22
CA ILE A 38 -10.63 -0.92 5.69
C ILE A 38 -9.72 -0.10 4.78
N VAL A 39 -8.41 -0.20 5.01
CA VAL A 39 -7.41 0.53 4.24
C VAL A 39 -6.47 -0.43 3.50
N ASP A 40 -6.35 -0.20 2.19
CA ASP A 40 -5.26 -0.71 1.38
C ASP A 40 -4.03 0.19 1.57
N ALA A 41 -3.00 -0.36 2.22
CA ALA A 41 -1.72 0.30 2.43
C ALA A 41 -0.58 -0.38 1.66
N VAL A 42 -0.91 -1.13 0.59
CA VAL A 42 0.06 -1.90 -0.20
C VAL A 42 1.24 -1.05 -0.63
N THR A 43 1.00 0.11 -1.21
CA THR A 43 2.07 0.99 -1.71
C THR A 43 2.54 2.02 -0.68
N SER A 44 1.83 2.22 0.42
CA SER A 44 2.13 3.29 1.38
C SER A 44 2.84 2.84 2.66
N LEU A 45 2.65 1.60 3.12
CA LEU A 45 3.21 1.15 4.40
C LEU A 45 4.74 1.15 4.37
N GLY A 46 5.34 1.92 5.31
CA GLY A 46 6.77 2.16 5.36
C GLY A 46 7.23 3.44 4.63
N GLY A 47 6.52 3.87 3.57
CA GLY A 47 6.84 5.08 2.80
C GLY A 47 6.06 6.33 3.18
N LEU A 48 4.85 6.15 3.70
CA LEU A 48 4.01 7.24 4.23
C LEU A 48 3.72 7.04 5.71
N GLU A 49 3.27 8.11 6.35
CA GLU A 49 2.75 8.00 7.71
C GLU A 49 1.52 7.10 7.74
N MET A 50 1.45 6.24 8.76
CA MET A 50 0.33 5.35 9.01
C MET A 50 0.10 5.24 10.51
N ARG A 51 -1.08 5.67 10.97
CA ARG A 51 -1.50 5.67 12.39
C ARG A 51 -2.84 4.96 12.49
N ALA A 52 -2.82 3.64 12.34
CA ALA A 52 -4.05 2.86 12.20
C ALA A 52 -5.05 3.10 13.33
N ASP A 53 -4.59 3.10 14.59
CA ASP A 53 -5.45 3.28 15.75
C ASP A 53 -6.00 4.70 15.85
N GLU A 54 -5.13 5.72 15.69
CA GLU A 54 -5.53 7.14 15.75
C GLU A 54 -6.52 7.51 14.65
N TRP A 55 -6.34 6.96 13.45
CA TRP A 55 -7.23 7.20 12.30
C TRP A 55 -8.48 6.32 12.32
N GLY A 56 -8.61 5.43 13.31
CA GLY A 56 -9.76 4.55 13.47
C GLY A 56 -9.92 3.54 12.34
N ILE A 57 -8.81 3.02 11.82
CA ILE A 57 -8.78 1.97 10.81
C ILE A 57 -9.10 0.64 11.48
N ASP A 58 -10.13 -0.06 11.00
CA ASP A 58 -10.54 -1.36 11.54
C ASP A 58 -9.79 -2.54 10.94
N ALA A 59 -9.37 -2.41 9.69
CA ALA A 59 -8.50 -3.40 9.04
C ALA A 59 -7.57 -2.70 8.06
N LEU A 60 -6.31 -3.12 8.05
CA LEU A 60 -5.30 -2.64 7.12
C LEU A 60 -4.51 -3.81 6.60
N TYR A 61 -4.21 -3.81 5.32
CA TYR A 61 -3.31 -4.75 4.69
C TYR A 61 -2.25 -4.06 3.84
N SER A 62 -1.13 -4.74 3.69
CA SER A 62 -0.02 -4.30 2.85
C SER A 62 0.69 -5.50 2.22
N CYS A 63 1.84 -5.27 1.64
CA CYS A 63 2.69 -6.31 1.09
C CYS A 63 4.17 -6.04 1.37
N SER A 64 4.98 -7.08 1.26
CA SER A 64 6.41 -7.00 1.56
C SER A 64 7.24 -6.33 0.47
N GLN A 65 6.81 -6.36 -0.80
CA GLN A 65 7.60 -5.95 -1.98
C GLN A 65 7.45 -4.48 -2.40
N LYS A 66 6.80 -3.64 -1.60
CA LYS A 66 6.70 -2.19 -1.86
C LYS A 66 7.66 -1.42 -0.96
N CYS A 67 7.21 -0.42 -0.22
CA CYS A 67 8.09 0.41 0.60
C CYS A 67 8.79 -0.32 1.76
N ILE A 68 8.33 -1.52 2.15
CA ILE A 68 9.07 -2.37 3.09
C ILE A 68 10.38 -2.88 2.46
N GLY A 69 10.44 -3.05 1.14
CA GLY A 69 11.69 -3.30 0.41
C GLY A 69 12.22 -4.72 0.48
N CYS A 70 11.35 -5.73 0.66
CA CYS A 70 11.77 -7.13 0.62
C CYS A 70 11.08 -7.93 -0.51
N PRO A 71 11.47 -9.17 -0.78
CA PRO A 71 10.81 -10.00 -1.79
C PRO A 71 9.31 -10.15 -1.55
N ALA A 72 8.53 -10.29 -2.63
CA ALA A 72 7.11 -10.57 -2.56
C ALA A 72 6.82 -11.94 -1.91
N GLY A 73 5.67 -12.06 -1.23
CA GLY A 73 5.21 -13.34 -0.68
C GLY A 73 4.62 -13.23 0.73
N LEU A 74 4.72 -12.07 1.37
CA LEU A 74 4.09 -11.81 2.66
C LEU A 74 3.17 -10.60 2.61
N SER A 75 2.08 -10.67 3.37
CA SER A 75 1.09 -9.59 3.49
C SER A 75 0.91 -9.23 4.95
N PRO A 76 1.59 -8.17 5.43
CA PRO A 76 1.30 -7.62 6.75
C PRO A 76 -0.15 -7.18 6.85
N VAL A 77 -0.82 -7.54 7.94
CA VAL A 77 -2.20 -7.18 8.22
C VAL A 77 -2.36 -6.77 9.68
N THR A 78 -3.31 -5.89 9.94
CA THR A 78 -3.76 -5.58 11.30
C THR A 78 -5.27 -5.44 11.32
N PHE A 79 -5.88 -5.76 12.46
CA PHE A 79 -7.32 -5.69 12.69
C PHE A 79 -7.62 -5.08 14.05
N SER A 80 -8.62 -4.19 14.10
CA SER A 80 -9.15 -3.70 15.37
C SER A 80 -9.87 -4.83 16.13
N GLU A 81 -10.00 -4.68 17.44
CA GLU A 81 -10.84 -5.60 18.24
C GLU A 81 -12.27 -5.66 17.71
N GLY A 82 -12.81 -4.53 17.25
CA GLY A 82 -14.15 -4.44 16.67
C GLY A 82 -14.29 -5.28 15.40
N ALA A 83 -13.29 -5.23 14.52
CA ALA A 83 -13.24 -6.05 13.32
C ALA A 83 -13.15 -7.54 13.66
N MET A 84 -12.30 -7.92 14.61
CA MET A 84 -12.15 -9.31 15.06
C MET A 84 -13.41 -9.85 15.74
N LYS A 85 -14.06 -9.06 16.60
CA LYS A 85 -15.37 -9.45 17.20
C LYS A 85 -16.43 -9.68 16.13
N LYS A 86 -16.47 -8.84 15.10
CA LYS A 86 -17.42 -8.99 13.98
C LYS A 86 -17.10 -10.23 13.13
N ALA A 87 -15.84 -10.53 12.89
CA ALA A 87 -15.41 -11.75 12.20
C ALA A 87 -15.77 -13.01 12.99
N ALA A 88 -15.54 -13.03 14.30
CA ALA A 88 -15.90 -14.15 15.19
C ALA A 88 -17.41 -14.38 15.30
N GLY A 89 -18.22 -13.31 15.23
CA GLY A 89 -19.69 -13.36 15.32
C GLY A 89 -20.41 -13.76 14.03
N ARG A 90 -19.70 -14.23 12.99
CA ARG A 90 -20.32 -14.66 11.74
C ARG A 90 -21.20 -15.91 11.93
N SER A 91 -22.40 -15.89 11.38
CA SER A 91 -23.31 -17.03 11.36
C SER A 91 -22.97 -18.06 10.27
N ALA A 92 -22.29 -17.63 9.20
CA ALA A 92 -21.86 -18.49 8.10
C ALA A 92 -20.33 -18.61 8.08
N PRO A 93 -19.78 -19.78 7.71
CA PRO A 93 -18.34 -19.96 7.59
C PRO A 93 -17.75 -19.02 6.52
N VAL A 94 -16.47 -18.68 6.68
CA VAL A 94 -15.72 -17.96 5.65
C VAL A 94 -15.52 -18.93 4.47
N PRO A 95 -15.85 -18.54 3.22
CA PRO A 95 -15.80 -19.44 2.07
C PRO A 95 -14.35 -19.81 1.65
N ASN A 96 -13.37 -19.12 2.20
CA ASN A 96 -11.96 -19.34 1.90
C ASN A 96 -11.20 -19.69 3.18
N TYR A 97 -10.77 -20.96 3.29
CA TYR A 97 -10.00 -21.46 4.44
C TYR A 97 -8.76 -20.61 4.74
N TYR A 98 -8.00 -20.25 3.70
CA TYR A 98 -6.72 -19.55 3.85
C TYR A 98 -6.87 -18.13 4.37
N LEU A 99 -8.00 -17.48 4.09
CA LEU A 99 -8.29 -16.10 4.50
C LEU A 99 -9.22 -16.03 5.73
N ASP A 100 -9.49 -17.16 6.38
CA ASP A 100 -10.28 -17.16 7.61
C ASP A 100 -9.44 -16.72 8.81
N MET A 101 -9.66 -15.49 9.25
CA MET A 101 -8.94 -14.90 10.39
C MET A 101 -9.17 -15.66 11.70
N ASN A 102 -10.32 -16.30 11.89
CA ASN A 102 -10.57 -17.10 13.09
C ASN A 102 -9.67 -18.34 13.12
N LEU A 103 -9.38 -18.93 11.97
CA LEU A 103 -8.44 -20.06 11.84
C LEU A 103 -6.99 -19.59 11.97
N LEU A 104 -6.64 -18.47 11.34
CA LEU A 104 -5.31 -17.87 11.46
C LEU A 104 -4.97 -17.48 12.89
N MET A 105 -5.90 -16.90 13.64
CA MET A 105 -5.68 -16.56 15.05
C MET A 105 -5.40 -17.79 15.91
N LYS A 106 -6.07 -18.92 15.66
CA LYS A 106 -5.75 -20.20 16.35
C LYS A 106 -4.35 -20.70 16.01
N TYR A 107 -3.85 -20.42 14.83
CA TYR A 107 -2.50 -20.77 14.41
C TYR A 107 -1.44 -19.85 15.05
N TRP A 108 -1.71 -18.55 15.17
CA TRP A 108 -0.77 -17.57 15.73
C TRP A 108 -0.74 -17.59 17.26
N ASP A 109 -1.90 -17.52 17.92
CA ASP A 109 -2.03 -17.32 19.37
C ASP A 109 -2.82 -18.44 20.09
N GLY A 110 -3.28 -19.46 19.37
CA GLY A 110 -4.10 -20.52 19.95
C GLY A 110 -3.35 -21.38 20.97
N SER A 111 -4.06 -21.75 22.06
CA SER A 111 -3.58 -22.73 23.02
C SER A 111 -4.66 -23.81 23.25
N PRO A 112 -4.48 -25.06 22.79
CA PRO A 112 -3.32 -25.53 21.99
C PRO A 112 -3.27 -24.89 20.59
N ARG A 113 -2.06 -24.71 20.07
CA ARG A 113 -1.84 -24.14 18.73
C ARG A 113 -2.38 -25.08 17.64
N ALA A 114 -3.23 -24.56 16.78
CA ALA A 114 -3.74 -25.27 15.61
C ALA A 114 -2.85 -25.03 14.39
N TYR A 115 -2.52 -26.08 13.63
CA TYR A 115 -1.84 -25.91 12.34
C TYR A 115 -2.81 -25.35 11.31
N HIS A 116 -2.35 -24.38 10.52
CA HIS A 116 -3.13 -23.79 9.43
C HIS A 116 -2.45 -23.98 8.06
N HIS A 117 -1.20 -23.55 7.92
CA HIS A 117 -0.42 -23.67 6.69
C HIS A 117 1.08 -23.68 6.99
N THR A 118 1.87 -24.13 6.03
CA THR A 118 3.33 -24.04 6.11
C THR A 118 3.79 -22.62 5.82
N ALA A 119 4.39 -21.99 6.80
CA ALA A 119 4.92 -20.63 6.66
C ALA A 119 6.11 -20.61 5.68
N PRO A 120 6.18 -19.61 4.77
CA PRO A 120 7.30 -19.45 3.83
C PRO A 120 8.53 -18.88 4.56
N ALA A 121 9.30 -19.73 5.23
CA ALA A 121 10.40 -19.34 6.12
C ALA A 121 11.40 -18.37 5.46
N ASN A 122 11.77 -18.62 4.20
CA ASN A 122 12.71 -17.76 3.48
C ASN A 122 12.20 -16.32 3.32
N MET A 123 10.88 -16.15 3.16
CA MET A 123 10.26 -14.83 3.05
C MET A 123 10.28 -14.10 4.40
N TYR A 124 10.13 -14.83 5.51
CA TYR A 124 10.26 -14.24 6.85
C TYR A 124 11.66 -13.74 7.15
N PHE A 125 12.71 -14.45 6.71
CA PHE A 125 14.09 -13.95 6.85
C PHE A 125 14.30 -12.65 6.05
N GLY A 126 13.77 -12.59 4.82
CA GLY A 126 13.81 -11.37 4.01
C GLY A 126 13.06 -10.20 4.67
N LEU A 127 11.84 -10.46 5.17
CA LEU A 127 11.06 -9.45 5.87
C LEU A 127 11.75 -8.98 7.16
N TYR A 128 12.31 -9.91 7.94
CA TYR A 128 13.07 -9.57 9.14
C TYR A 128 14.21 -8.62 8.83
N GLN A 129 15.03 -8.93 7.81
CA GLN A 129 16.13 -8.08 7.41
C GLN A 129 15.67 -6.70 6.92
N ALA A 130 14.60 -6.63 6.13
CA ALA A 130 14.04 -5.36 5.67
C ALA A 130 13.54 -4.49 6.84
N LEU A 131 12.86 -5.10 7.81
CA LEU A 131 12.41 -4.38 9.01
C LEU A 131 13.58 -3.91 9.90
N GLN A 132 14.69 -4.68 9.97
CA GLN A 132 15.89 -4.22 10.66
C GLN A 132 16.49 -3.00 9.98
N LEU A 133 16.61 -2.99 8.65
CA LEU A 133 17.12 -1.83 7.89
C LEU A 133 16.25 -0.58 8.12
N ILE A 134 14.91 -0.74 8.07
CA ILE A 134 13.99 0.36 8.37
C ILE A 134 14.16 0.86 9.81
N ARG A 135 14.35 -0.04 10.77
CA ARG A 135 14.57 0.31 12.17
C ARG A 135 15.89 1.05 12.38
N GLU A 136 16.94 0.63 11.71
CA GLU A 136 18.28 1.26 11.77
C GLU A 136 18.28 2.65 11.14
N GLU A 137 17.66 2.81 9.97
CA GLU A 137 17.50 4.12 9.31
C GLU A 137 16.53 5.02 10.08
N GLY A 138 15.46 4.47 10.63
CA GLY A 138 14.36 5.17 11.28
C GLY A 138 13.26 5.58 10.28
N LEU A 139 11.99 5.34 10.65
CA LEU A 139 10.83 5.59 9.75
C LEU A 139 10.75 7.03 9.25
N GLU A 140 11.09 8.01 10.08
CA GLU A 140 11.08 9.42 9.66
C GLU A 140 12.18 9.72 8.64
N ALA A 141 13.36 9.12 8.81
CA ALA A 141 14.47 9.25 7.86
C ALA A 141 14.12 8.58 6.52
N VAL A 142 13.52 7.40 6.54
CA VAL A 142 13.00 6.73 5.33
C VAL A 142 12.01 7.62 4.58
N ARG A 143 11.02 8.19 5.27
CA ARG A 143 10.02 9.09 4.68
C ARG A 143 10.64 10.38 4.14
N LYS A 144 11.60 10.95 4.88
CA LYS A 144 12.34 12.13 4.45
C LYS A 144 13.11 11.85 3.15
N ARG A 145 13.85 10.75 3.09
CA ARG A 145 14.60 10.33 1.90
C ARG A 145 13.69 10.16 0.68
N HIS A 146 12.50 9.56 0.85
CA HIS A 146 11.52 9.47 -0.24
C HIS A 146 11.03 10.84 -0.71
N ARG A 147 10.74 11.76 0.21
CA ARG A 147 10.31 13.12 -0.15
C ARG A 147 11.40 13.89 -0.90
N GLU A 148 12.61 13.89 -0.39
CA GLU A 148 13.74 14.60 -1.02
C GLU A 148 14.04 14.06 -2.42
N ALA A 149 14.05 12.73 -2.59
CA ALA A 149 14.23 12.11 -3.90
C ALA A 149 13.10 12.47 -4.88
N HIS A 150 11.85 12.46 -4.40
CA HIS A 150 10.68 12.88 -5.17
C HIS A 150 10.78 14.35 -5.61
N GLU A 151 11.06 15.25 -4.68
CA GLU A 151 11.17 16.69 -4.96
C GLU A 151 12.26 16.98 -5.98
N HIS A 152 13.42 16.34 -5.84
CA HIS A 152 14.53 16.47 -6.78
C HIS A 152 14.15 15.95 -8.19
N LEU A 153 13.56 14.75 -8.27
CA LEU A 153 13.12 14.16 -9.53
C LEU A 153 12.07 15.04 -10.22
N VAL A 154 11.04 15.44 -9.50
CA VAL A 154 9.94 16.24 -10.06
C VAL A 154 10.44 17.61 -10.52
N ALA A 155 11.29 18.28 -9.73
CA ALA A 155 11.87 19.57 -10.15
C ALA A 155 12.67 19.43 -11.45
N GLY A 156 13.44 18.35 -11.59
CA GLY A 156 14.17 18.07 -12.85
C GLY A 156 13.23 17.83 -14.03
N LEU A 157 12.20 17.01 -13.86
CA LEU A 157 11.24 16.69 -14.91
C LEU A 157 10.40 17.91 -15.32
N GLU A 158 9.87 18.66 -14.36
CA GLU A 158 9.11 19.89 -14.63
C GLU A 158 10.02 20.97 -15.26
N GLY A 159 11.29 21.06 -14.84
CA GLY A 159 12.29 21.94 -15.44
C GLY A 159 12.62 21.61 -16.92
N MET A 160 12.41 20.37 -17.34
CA MET A 160 12.51 19.96 -18.75
C MET A 160 11.19 20.16 -19.53
N GLY A 161 10.15 20.71 -18.91
CA GLY A 161 8.84 20.93 -19.53
C GLY A 161 7.89 19.73 -19.46
N LEU A 162 8.23 18.68 -18.72
CA LEU A 162 7.34 17.53 -18.52
C LEU A 162 6.27 17.86 -17.47
N SER A 163 5.09 17.25 -17.64
CA SER A 163 3.95 17.44 -16.74
C SER A 163 3.69 16.19 -15.93
N MET A 164 3.42 16.36 -14.63
CA MET A 164 3.00 15.28 -13.76
C MET A 164 1.49 15.07 -13.84
N LEU A 165 1.04 13.82 -13.86
CA LEU A 165 -0.39 13.48 -13.87
C LEU A 165 -1.12 13.97 -12.63
N VAL A 166 -0.48 13.85 -11.47
CA VAL A 166 -1.11 14.11 -10.17
C VAL A 166 -0.78 15.52 -9.71
N GLU A 167 -1.78 16.23 -9.19
CA GLU A 167 -1.61 17.54 -8.58
C GLU A 167 -0.70 17.46 -7.34
N LYS A 168 0.14 18.48 -7.15
CA LYS A 168 1.20 18.52 -6.14
C LYS A 168 0.77 18.06 -4.73
N PRO A 169 -0.38 18.48 -4.16
CA PRO A 169 -0.79 18.07 -2.82
C PRO A 169 -1.10 16.57 -2.67
N HIS A 170 -1.40 15.90 -3.80
CA HIS A 170 -1.84 14.51 -3.84
C HIS A 170 -0.79 13.55 -4.41
N ARG A 171 0.43 14.01 -4.69
CA ARG A 171 1.53 13.18 -5.21
C ARG A 171 2.06 12.23 -4.16
N LEU A 172 2.39 11.02 -4.59
CA LEU A 172 3.09 10.03 -3.77
C LEU A 172 4.61 10.27 -3.87
N PRO A 173 5.35 10.35 -2.76
CA PRO A 173 6.80 10.53 -2.83
C PRO A 173 7.55 9.30 -3.36
N MET A 174 6.97 8.11 -3.30
CA MET A 174 7.60 6.88 -3.77
C MET A 174 7.14 6.44 -5.17
N LEU A 175 6.19 7.13 -5.79
CA LEU A 175 5.66 6.79 -7.12
C LEU A 175 5.27 8.05 -7.88
N ASN A 176 5.88 8.26 -9.04
CA ASN A 176 5.69 9.45 -9.86
C ASN A 176 5.13 9.06 -11.23
N THR A 177 4.06 9.71 -11.64
CA THR A 177 3.43 9.48 -12.94
C THR A 177 3.59 10.73 -13.80
N VAL A 178 4.32 10.58 -14.89
CA VAL A 178 4.64 11.64 -15.85
C VAL A 178 3.75 11.47 -17.09
N LEU A 179 3.15 12.53 -17.56
CA LEU A 179 2.39 12.51 -18.81
C LEU A 179 3.33 12.43 -20.00
N ILE A 180 2.99 11.60 -20.96
CA ILE A 180 3.74 11.48 -22.22
C ILE A 180 3.47 12.73 -23.06
N PRO A 181 4.49 13.51 -23.47
CA PRO A 181 4.29 14.65 -24.34
C PRO A 181 3.71 14.22 -25.70
N GLU A 182 2.95 15.11 -26.33
CA GLU A 182 2.39 14.87 -27.65
C GLU A 182 3.49 14.56 -28.68
N GLY A 183 3.27 13.54 -29.50
CA GLY A 183 4.21 13.11 -30.53
C GLY A 183 5.38 12.27 -30.05
N VAL A 184 5.48 11.97 -28.76
CA VAL A 184 6.55 11.13 -28.20
C VAL A 184 6.16 9.65 -28.23
N ASP A 185 7.02 8.81 -28.77
CA ASP A 185 6.91 7.34 -28.67
C ASP A 185 7.46 6.87 -27.32
N ASP A 186 6.56 6.68 -26.36
CA ASP A 186 6.88 6.18 -25.01
C ASP A 186 7.69 4.88 -25.03
N ALA A 187 7.35 3.94 -25.90
CA ALA A 187 8.03 2.66 -25.96
C ALA A 187 9.49 2.82 -26.44
N ALA A 188 9.74 3.69 -27.42
CA ALA A 188 11.08 4.00 -27.88
C ALA A 188 11.91 4.68 -26.80
N VAL A 189 11.36 5.67 -26.09
CA VAL A 189 12.03 6.36 -24.97
C VAL A 189 12.41 5.38 -23.86
N ARG A 190 11.47 4.54 -23.41
CA ARG A 190 11.76 3.53 -22.37
C ARG A 190 12.81 2.53 -22.80
N LYS A 191 12.78 2.09 -24.06
CA LYS A 191 13.81 1.21 -24.63
C LYS A 191 15.19 1.85 -24.60
N GLU A 192 15.31 3.11 -24.96
CA GLU A 192 16.57 3.86 -24.96
C GLU A 192 17.10 4.07 -23.55
N LEU A 193 16.25 4.54 -22.61
CA LEU A 193 16.59 4.72 -21.21
C LEU A 193 17.16 3.43 -20.60
N ARG A 194 16.53 2.30 -20.89
CA ARG A 194 17.02 1.00 -20.43
C ARG A 194 18.33 0.59 -21.09
N ALA A 195 18.45 0.74 -22.41
CA ALA A 195 19.63 0.27 -23.15
C ALA A 195 20.87 1.11 -22.86
N VAL A 196 20.74 2.44 -22.88
CA VAL A 196 21.83 3.41 -22.79
C VAL A 196 22.10 3.81 -21.34
N HIS A 197 21.05 4.23 -20.62
CA HIS A 197 21.18 4.83 -19.29
C HIS A 197 20.97 3.85 -18.12
N LYS A 198 20.59 2.58 -18.42
CA LYS A 198 20.27 1.56 -17.42
C LYS A 198 19.15 1.99 -16.46
N ILE A 199 18.25 2.84 -16.92
CA ILE A 199 17.07 3.31 -16.20
C ILE A 199 15.86 2.58 -16.74
N GLU A 200 15.09 1.95 -15.88
CA GLU A 200 13.84 1.28 -16.23
C GLU A 200 12.66 2.07 -15.66
N ILE A 201 11.72 2.48 -16.54
CA ILE A 201 10.47 3.13 -16.17
C ILE A 201 9.30 2.26 -16.62
N GLY A 202 8.28 2.16 -15.76
CA GLY A 202 7.03 1.46 -16.09
C GLY A 202 6.21 2.22 -17.12
N SER A 203 5.45 1.49 -17.92
CA SER A 203 4.38 2.08 -18.74
C SER A 203 3.17 2.45 -17.88
N GLY A 204 2.30 3.32 -18.38
CA GLY A 204 1.00 3.57 -17.77
C GLY A 204 0.17 2.29 -17.65
N LEU A 205 -0.66 2.20 -16.60
CA LEU A 205 -1.48 1.04 -16.30
C LEU A 205 -2.96 1.29 -16.63
N GLY A 206 -3.65 0.25 -17.12
CA GLY A 206 -5.09 0.30 -17.36
C GLY A 206 -5.48 1.46 -18.30
N ALA A 207 -6.33 2.36 -17.82
CA ALA A 207 -6.81 3.52 -18.58
C ALA A 207 -5.72 4.56 -18.89
N LEU A 208 -4.55 4.46 -18.25
CA LEU A 208 -3.39 5.34 -18.47
C LEU A 208 -2.36 4.73 -19.44
N ALA A 209 -2.61 3.54 -19.98
CA ALA A 209 -1.71 2.96 -20.98
C ALA A 209 -1.58 3.86 -22.21
N GLY A 210 -0.35 4.29 -22.52
CA GLY A 210 -0.05 5.17 -23.65
C GLY A 210 -0.41 6.66 -23.45
N LYS A 211 -0.58 7.09 -22.19
CA LYS A 211 -0.89 8.50 -21.86
C LYS A 211 0.25 9.20 -21.15
#